data_cf5a27e66645758f9737d2d37ba2241a
#
_entry.id   cf5a27e66645758f9737d2d37ba2241a
#
_cell.length_a   1.000
_cell.length_b   1.000
_cell.length_c   1.000
_cell.angle_alpha   90.00
_cell.angle_beta   90.00
_cell.angle_gamma   90.00
#
_symmetry.space_group_name_H-M   'P 1'
#
loop_
_entity.id
_entity.type
_entity.pdbx_description
1 polymer ?
#
loop_
_entity_poly.entity_id
_entity_poly.type
_entity_poly.pdbx_seq_one_letter_code
_entity_poly.pdbx_strand_id
1 'polypeptide(L)'
;ISLGVVHYCFQDKEELLYEMAAHTINEIISTITNSVRTTVSRTESNSMTGLSITGLEEALYSDAIRVLNETSAKAENSPLIYEIISYAFHNSNKRFQDLITRYYNSLTQLFCNYLELIAQRTAVVWSMDLNQLASVIVDLMHGYFLRHLSLRTPQKPALASSADAMKVVEESLTLVIRTIVRNAEKRPVSLPLH
;
A
#
# COMPACT_ATOMS: atom_id res chain seq x y z
N ILE A 1 -8.47 11.24 30.12
CA ILE A 1 -7.87 10.09 30.81
C ILE A 1 -6.85 10.67 31.81
N SER A 2 -6.92 10.30 33.10
CA SER A 2 -5.95 10.80 34.08
C SER A 2 -4.61 10.09 33.93
N LEU A 3 -3.52 10.80 34.26
CA LEU A 3 -2.15 10.27 34.20
C LEU A 3 -2.01 8.98 35.03
N GLY A 4 -2.74 8.87 36.15
CA GLY A 4 -2.75 7.68 37.00
C GLY A 4 -3.30 6.42 36.32
N VAL A 5 -4.27 6.55 35.39
CA VAL A 5 -4.78 5.41 34.62
C VAL A 5 -3.75 4.90 33.63
N VAL A 6 -2.97 5.81 33.01
CA VAL A 6 -1.89 5.44 32.09
C VAL A 6 -0.81 4.62 32.79
N HIS A 7 -0.38 5.06 33.99
CA HIS A 7 0.59 4.31 34.80
C HIS A 7 0.10 2.96 35.32
N TYR A 8 -1.21 2.78 35.41
CA TYR A 8 -1.78 1.49 35.79
C TYR A 8 -1.84 0.49 34.63
N CYS A 9 -2.02 1.00 33.39
CA CYS A 9 -2.18 0.18 32.20
C CYS A 9 -0.87 -0.24 31.53
N PHE A 10 0.22 0.56 31.69
CA PHE A 10 1.50 0.33 31.02
C PHE A 10 2.63 0.30 32.05
N GLN A 11 3.56 -0.65 31.90
CA GLN A 11 4.70 -0.82 32.80
C GLN A 11 5.66 0.37 32.75
N ASP A 12 5.85 0.89 31.52
CA ASP A 12 6.72 2.04 31.26
C ASP A 12 6.29 2.81 30.01
N LYS A 13 7.02 3.89 29.71
CA LYS A 13 6.80 4.74 28.53
C LYS A 13 7.03 3.97 27.22
N GLU A 14 7.97 3.04 27.22
CA GLU A 14 8.32 2.28 26.01
C GLU A 14 7.21 1.31 25.63
N GLU A 15 6.60 0.64 26.62
CA GLU A 15 5.42 -0.21 26.40
C GLU A 15 4.25 0.60 25.81
N LEU A 16 3.96 1.77 26.39
CA LEU A 16 2.93 2.66 25.84
C LEU A 16 3.21 3.04 24.38
N LEU A 17 4.44 3.44 24.06
CA LEU A 17 4.85 3.80 22.71
C LEU A 17 4.72 2.61 21.74
N TYR A 18 5.10 1.42 22.20
CA TYR A 18 4.96 0.20 21.39
C TYR A 18 3.49 -0.13 21.08
N GLU A 19 2.62 -0.09 22.08
CA GLU A 19 1.19 -0.37 21.88
C GLU A 19 0.53 0.67 20.97
N MET A 20 0.89 1.95 21.10
CA MET A 20 0.43 2.99 20.18
C MET A 20 0.92 2.73 18.74
N ALA A 21 2.19 2.37 18.58
CA ALA A 21 2.76 2.06 17.27
C ALA A 21 2.10 0.81 16.65
N ALA A 22 1.89 -0.24 17.43
CA ALA A 22 1.23 -1.46 16.98
C ALA A 22 -0.23 -1.19 16.57
N HIS A 23 -0.96 -0.39 17.35
CA HIS A 23 -2.33 0.01 17.02
C HIS A 23 -2.36 0.80 15.69
N THR A 24 -1.52 1.81 15.54
CA THR A 24 -1.43 2.63 14.32
C THR A 24 -1.12 1.77 13.09
N ILE A 25 -0.16 0.87 13.18
CA ILE A 25 0.21 -0.05 12.10
C ILE A 25 -0.97 -0.96 11.72
N ASN A 26 -1.66 -1.53 12.70
CA ASN A 26 -2.82 -2.39 12.46
C ASN A 26 -3.97 -1.62 11.79
N GLU A 27 -4.22 -0.38 12.17
CA GLU A 27 -5.21 0.49 11.52
C GLU A 27 -4.84 0.78 10.07
N ILE A 28 -3.58 1.09 9.78
CA ILE A 28 -3.09 1.34 8.42
C ILE A 28 -3.27 0.08 7.56
N ILE A 29 -2.81 -1.09 8.03
CA ILE A 29 -2.95 -2.36 7.32
C ILE A 29 -4.43 -2.67 7.08
N SER A 30 -5.27 -2.54 8.09
CA SER A 30 -6.72 -2.77 7.98
C SER A 30 -7.37 -1.86 6.96
N THR A 31 -7.01 -0.58 6.95
CA THR A 31 -7.55 0.41 6.00
C THR A 31 -7.18 0.05 4.57
N ILE A 32 -5.90 -0.24 4.29
CA ILE A 32 -5.43 -0.63 2.96
C ILE A 32 -6.08 -1.95 2.53
N THR A 33 -6.13 -2.94 3.43
CA THR A 33 -6.73 -4.25 3.16
C THR A 33 -8.20 -4.13 2.78
N ASN A 34 -8.96 -3.32 3.52
CA ASN A 34 -10.38 -3.10 3.23
C ASN A 34 -10.59 -2.37 1.90
N SER A 35 -9.76 -1.38 1.58
CA SER A 35 -9.82 -0.67 0.30
C SER A 35 -9.52 -1.60 -0.87
N VAL A 36 -8.46 -2.41 -0.77
CA VAL A 36 -8.13 -3.42 -1.79
C VAL A 36 -9.24 -4.46 -1.93
N ARG A 37 -9.80 -4.97 -0.83
CA ARG A 37 -10.90 -5.93 -0.84
C ARG A 37 -12.15 -5.36 -1.52
N THR A 38 -12.53 -4.12 -1.19
CA THR A 38 -13.66 -3.43 -1.81
C THR A 38 -13.45 -3.27 -3.32
N THR A 39 -12.24 -2.91 -3.72
CA THR A 39 -11.83 -2.81 -5.11
C THR A 39 -12.00 -4.15 -5.84
N VAL A 40 -11.47 -5.22 -5.26
CA VAL A 40 -11.55 -6.58 -5.79
C VAL A 40 -13.01 -7.04 -5.96
N SER A 41 -13.87 -6.82 -4.97
CA SER A 41 -15.28 -7.24 -5.02
C SER A 41 -16.06 -6.50 -6.13
N ARG A 42 -15.73 -5.23 -6.38
CA ARG A 42 -16.35 -4.47 -7.50
C ARG A 42 -15.86 -4.94 -8.86
N THR A 43 -14.60 -5.33 -8.94
CA THR A 43 -14.01 -5.89 -10.16
C THR A 43 -14.61 -7.27 -10.49
N GLU A 44 -15.13 -7.99 -9.47
CA GLU A 44 -15.91 -9.24 -9.68
C GLU A 44 -17.18 -9.03 -10.50
N SER A 45 -17.80 -7.88 -10.36
CA SER A 45 -19.03 -7.52 -11.08
C SER A 45 -18.76 -7.12 -12.56
N ASN A 46 -17.53 -6.72 -12.89
CA ASN A 46 -17.12 -6.34 -14.23
C ASN A 46 -16.19 -7.44 -14.79
N SER A 47 -16.64 -8.18 -15.80
CA SER A 47 -15.85 -9.25 -16.42
C SER A 47 -14.50 -8.74 -16.92
N MET A 48 -13.42 -9.03 -16.18
CA MET A 48 -12.03 -8.80 -16.62
C MET A 48 -11.54 -9.92 -17.56
N THR A 49 -12.38 -10.88 -17.88
CA THR A 49 -12.05 -12.00 -18.76
C THR A 49 -11.69 -11.51 -20.16
N GLY A 50 -10.44 -11.72 -20.56
CA GLY A 50 -9.97 -11.38 -21.90
C GLY A 50 -9.49 -9.94 -22.10
N LEU A 51 -9.19 -9.20 -21.02
CA LEU A 51 -8.61 -7.86 -21.14
C LEU A 51 -7.30 -7.89 -21.93
N SER A 52 -7.15 -6.90 -22.80
CA SER A 52 -5.85 -6.58 -23.41
C SER A 52 -4.88 -6.04 -22.35
N ILE A 53 -3.59 -6.01 -22.65
CA ILE A 53 -2.59 -5.38 -21.77
C ILE A 53 -2.95 -3.90 -21.51
N THR A 54 -3.49 -3.20 -22.49
CA THR A 54 -3.97 -1.81 -22.32
C THR A 54 -5.15 -1.74 -21.35
N GLY A 55 -6.12 -2.66 -21.48
CA GLY A 55 -7.25 -2.74 -20.55
C GLY A 55 -6.82 -3.08 -19.12
N LEU A 56 -5.76 -3.87 -18.95
CA LEU A 56 -5.15 -4.15 -17.65
C LEU A 56 -4.53 -2.87 -17.04
N GLU A 57 -3.82 -2.06 -17.83
CA GLU A 57 -3.24 -0.79 -17.38
C GLU A 57 -4.33 0.17 -16.85
N GLU A 58 -5.41 0.34 -17.63
CA GLU A 58 -6.56 1.18 -17.26
C GLU A 58 -7.26 0.68 -15.99
N ALA A 59 -7.47 -0.62 -15.86
CA ALA A 59 -8.09 -1.23 -14.69
C ALA A 59 -7.24 -1.04 -13.42
N LEU A 60 -5.94 -1.32 -13.50
CA LEU A 60 -4.99 -1.11 -12.39
C LEU A 60 -4.92 0.36 -11.98
N TYR A 61 -4.93 1.27 -12.95
CA TYR A 61 -4.92 2.71 -12.67
C TYR A 61 -6.19 3.14 -11.92
N SER A 62 -7.35 2.71 -12.39
CA SER A 62 -8.64 3.00 -11.75
C SER A 62 -8.69 2.44 -10.31
N ASP A 63 -8.21 1.22 -10.11
CA ASP A 63 -8.17 0.57 -8.79
C ASP A 63 -7.22 1.29 -7.84
N ALA A 64 -6.04 1.67 -8.31
CA ALA A 64 -5.05 2.36 -7.52
C ALA A 64 -5.50 3.77 -7.10
N ILE A 65 -6.11 4.54 -8.01
CA ILE A 65 -6.72 5.86 -7.68
C ILE A 65 -7.79 5.70 -6.60
N ARG A 66 -8.62 4.66 -6.69
CA ARG A 66 -9.65 4.40 -5.69
C ARG A 66 -9.07 4.10 -4.32
N VAL A 67 -8.10 3.18 -4.26
CA VAL A 67 -7.40 2.85 -3.00
C VAL A 67 -6.75 4.08 -2.40
N LEU A 68 -6.09 4.92 -3.22
CA LEU A 68 -5.49 6.17 -2.76
C LEU A 68 -6.53 7.13 -2.19
N ASN A 69 -7.65 7.34 -2.87
CA ASN A 69 -8.70 8.25 -2.39
C ASN A 69 -9.32 7.75 -1.07
N GLU A 70 -9.61 6.44 -0.96
CA GLU A 70 -10.18 5.85 0.25
C GLU A 70 -9.18 5.87 1.43
N THR A 71 -7.90 5.65 1.17
CA THR A 71 -6.85 5.70 2.20
C THR A 71 -6.48 7.13 2.58
N SER A 72 -6.41 8.05 1.63
CA SER A 72 -6.10 9.45 1.89
C SER A 72 -7.16 10.14 2.75
N ALA A 73 -8.42 9.80 2.57
CA ALA A 73 -9.51 10.32 3.40
C ALA A 73 -9.41 9.89 4.87
N LYS A 74 -8.70 8.80 5.16
CA LYS A 74 -8.48 8.24 6.51
C LYS A 74 -7.06 8.47 7.04
N ALA A 75 -6.22 9.14 6.26
CA ALA A 75 -4.77 9.19 6.44
C ALA A 75 -4.28 10.24 7.45
N GLU A 76 -5.09 10.62 8.45
CA GLU A 76 -4.59 11.48 9.55
C GLU A 76 -3.35 10.88 10.24
N ASN A 77 -3.23 9.55 10.25
CA ASN A 77 -2.12 8.82 10.89
C ASN A 77 -0.97 8.47 9.92
N SER A 78 -1.04 8.84 8.64
CA SER A 78 0.03 8.49 7.66
C SER A 78 1.41 9.03 8.02
N PRO A 79 1.58 10.25 8.59
CA PRO A 79 2.89 10.73 9.01
C PRO A 79 3.50 9.90 10.14
N LEU A 80 2.66 9.39 11.04
CA LEU A 80 3.09 8.68 12.25
C LEU A 80 3.84 7.38 11.92
N ILE A 81 3.53 6.71 10.81
CA ILE A 81 4.27 5.50 10.41
C ILE A 81 5.76 5.77 10.18
N TYR A 82 6.11 6.93 9.61
CA TYR A 82 7.50 7.29 9.36
C TYR A 82 8.24 7.68 10.64
N GLU A 83 7.53 8.25 11.61
CA GLU A 83 8.08 8.50 12.95
C GLU A 83 8.35 7.16 13.67
N ILE A 84 7.43 6.20 13.59
CA ILE A 84 7.60 4.85 14.15
C ILE A 84 8.78 4.13 13.49
N ILE A 85 8.90 4.18 12.15
CA ILE A 85 10.02 3.61 11.42
C ILE A 85 11.33 4.25 11.88
N SER A 86 11.39 5.58 11.90
CA SER A 86 12.57 6.32 12.36
C SER A 86 12.95 5.96 13.79
N TYR A 87 11.96 5.88 14.69
CA TYR A 87 12.19 5.47 16.09
C TYR A 87 12.77 4.06 16.19
N ALA A 88 12.24 3.10 15.43
CA ALA A 88 12.72 1.72 15.43
C ALA A 88 14.19 1.61 15.02
N PHE A 89 14.62 2.40 14.04
CA PHE A 89 16.00 2.40 13.57
C PHE A 89 16.95 3.13 14.52
N HIS A 90 16.56 4.28 15.05
CA HIS A 90 17.44 5.07 15.94
C HIS A 90 17.69 4.40 17.29
N ASN A 91 16.71 3.73 17.83
CA ASN A 91 16.81 3.15 19.18
C ASN A 91 17.26 1.69 19.19
N SER A 92 17.53 1.08 18.03
CA SER A 92 17.91 -0.33 17.88
C SER A 92 17.01 -1.29 18.68
N ASN A 93 15.75 -0.89 18.91
CA ASN A 93 14.79 -1.66 19.67
C ASN A 93 14.22 -2.79 18.84
N LYS A 94 14.56 -4.03 19.21
CA LYS A 94 14.15 -5.23 18.47
C LYS A 94 12.63 -5.38 18.34
N ARG A 95 11.85 -5.04 19.38
CA ARG A 95 10.37 -5.13 19.31
C ARG A 95 9.80 -4.23 18.22
N PHE A 96 10.30 -3.00 18.10
CA PHE A 96 9.89 -2.06 17.07
C PHE A 96 10.38 -2.49 15.69
N GLN A 97 11.60 -3.00 15.56
CA GLN A 97 12.11 -3.54 14.29
C GLN A 97 11.28 -4.73 13.81
N ASP A 98 10.92 -5.65 14.71
CA ASP A 98 10.05 -6.78 14.40
C ASP A 98 8.63 -6.32 14.02
N LEU A 99 8.12 -5.25 14.63
CA LEU A 99 6.84 -4.64 14.29
C LEU A 99 6.86 -4.06 12.86
N ILE A 100 7.92 -3.32 12.50
CA ILE A 100 8.09 -2.76 11.15
C ILE A 100 8.27 -3.88 10.12
N THR A 101 9.02 -4.92 10.44
CA THR A 101 9.18 -6.09 9.57
C THR A 101 7.82 -6.75 9.27
N ARG A 102 7.00 -6.95 10.29
CA ARG A 102 5.64 -7.48 10.12
C ARG A 102 4.76 -6.55 9.27
N TYR A 103 4.88 -5.25 9.44
CA TYR A 103 4.15 -4.27 8.64
C TYR A 103 4.47 -4.42 7.14
N TYR A 104 5.75 -4.41 6.76
CA TYR A 104 6.17 -4.59 5.37
C TYR A 104 5.77 -5.95 4.80
N ASN A 105 5.94 -7.03 5.58
CA ASN A 105 5.53 -8.37 5.16
C ASN A 105 4.01 -8.45 4.91
N SER A 106 3.21 -7.81 5.76
CA SER A 106 1.75 -7.79 5.60
C SER A 106 1.33 -7.05 4.34
N LEU A 107 1.96 -5.92 4.03
CA LEU A 107 1.69 -5.18 2.80
C LEU A 107 2.14 -5.97 1.56
N THR A 108 3.34 -6.54 1.58
CA THR A 108 3.84 -7.38 0.49
C THR A 108 2.90 -8.54 0.22
N GLN A 109 2.46 -9.25 1.26
CA GLN A 109 1.51 -10.36 1.09
C GLN A 109 0.16 -9.90 0.54
N LEU A 110 -0.34 -8.74 0.97
CA LEU A 110 -1.57 -8.16 0.44
C LEU A 110 -1.47 -7.91 -1.07
N PHE A 111 -0.37 -7.32 -1.53
CA PHE A 111 -0.16 -7.06 -2.96
C PHE A 111 0.15 -8.33 -3.74
N CYS A 112 0.82 -9.34 -3.17
CA CYS A 112 0.95 -10.66 -3.79
C CYS A 112 -0.43 -11.26 -4.09
N ASN A 113 -1.31 -11.31 -3.09
CA ASN A 113 -2.66 -11.85 -3.22
C ASN A 113 -3.48 -11.08 -4.28
N TYR A 114 -3.33 -9.76 -4.33
CA TYR A 114 -3.99 -8.93 -5.33
C TYR A 114 -3.50 -9.22 -6.75
N LEU A 115 -2.19 -9.30 -6.95
CA LEU A 115 -1.59 -9.62 -8.26
C LEU A 115 -1.94 -11.05 -8.71
N GLU A 116 -1.98 -12.01 -7.81
CA GLU A 116 -2.40 -13.39 -8.10
C GLU A 116 -3.85 -13.43 -8.57
N LEU A 117 -4.73 -12.70 -7.90
CA LEU A 117 -6.13 -12.59 -8.29
C LEU A 117 -6.30 -11.97 -9.69
N ILE A 118 -5.52 -10.93 -10.01
CA ILE A 118 -5.50 -10.35 -11.36
C ILE A 118 -5.05 -11.38 -12.38
N ALA A 119 -3.99 -12.12 -12.12
CA ALA A 119 -3.50 -13.17 -13.01
C ALA A 119 -4.55 -14.25 -13.29
N GLN A 120 -5.32 -14.64 -12.26
CA GLN A 120 -6.42 -15.60 -12.40
C GLN A 120 -7.54 -15.08 -13.29
N ARG A 121 -7.86 -13.79 -13.21
CA ARG A 121 -8.99 -13.16 -13.92
C ARG A 121 -8.67 -12.72 -15.34
N THR A 122 -7.44 -12.31 -15.61
CA THR A 122 -7.04 -11.72 -16.89
C THR A 122 -6.30 -12.68 -17.80
N ALA A 123 -6.05 -13.93 -17.36
CA ALA A 123 -5.19 -14.90 -18.05
C ALA A 123 -3.77 -14.36 -18.33
N VAL A 124 -3.29 -13.48 -17.46
CA VAL A 124 -1.92 -12.96 -17.47
C VAL A 124 -1.02 -13.89 -16.64
N VAL A 125 0.25 -13.94 -16.99
CA VAL A 125 1.35 -14.53 -16.21
C VAL A 125 2.33 -13.42 -15.89
N TRP A 126 2.84 -13.41 -14.67
CA TRP A 126 3.86 -12.44 -14.28
C TRP A 126 5.25 -12.98 -14.64
N SER A 127 6.07 -12.20 -15.33
CA SER A 127 7.45 -12.56 -15.68
C SER A 127 8.42 -12.43 -14.51
N MET A 128 8.02 -11.68 -13.47
CA MET A 128 8.76 -11.51 -12.23
C MET A 128 8.12 -12.33 -11.11
N ASP A 129 8.91 -12.77 -10.14
CA ASP A 129 8.40 -13.37 -8.90
C ASP A 129 7.42 -12.42 -8.20
N LEU A 130 6.29 -12.96 -7.74
CA LEU A 130 5.20 -12.15 -7.16
C LEU A 130 5.62 -11.40 -5.89
N ASN A 131 6.46 -12.01 -5.04
CA ASN A 131 6.95 -11.34 -3.84
C ASN A 131 7.87 -10.17 -4.21
N GLN A 132 8.72 -10.35 -5.22
CA GLN A 132 9.57 -9.27 -5.71
C GLN A 132 8.75 -8.14 -6.31
N LEU A 133 7.75 -8.46 -7.15
CA LEU A 133 6.89 -7.45 -7.75
C LEU A 133 6.07 -6.70 -6.69
N ALA A 134 5.51 -7.41 -5.73
CA ALA A 134 4.77 -6.84 -4.60
C ALA A 134 5.67 -5.93 -3.73
N SER A 135 6.90 -6.35 -3.46
CA SER A 135 7.88 -5.53 -2.70
C SER A 135 8.18 -4.22 -3.44
N VAL A 136 8.41 -4.28 -4.76
CA VAL A 136 8.62 -3.07 -5.57
C VAL A 136 7.42 -2.13 -5.49
N ILE A 137 6.18 -2.65 -5.50
CA ILE A 137 4.97 -1.83 -5.35
C ILE A 137 4.95 -1.14 -3.98
N VAL A 138 5.24 -1.88 -2.91
CA VAL A 138 5.28 -1.34 -1.54
C VAL A 138 6.34 -0.25 -1.42
N ASP A 139 7.53 -0.46 -1.95
CA ASP A 139 8.64 0.51 -1.91
C ASP A 139 8.30 1.79 -2.69
N LEU A 140 7.73 1.66 -3.89
CA LEU A 140 7.29 2.80 -4.70
C LEU A 140 6.17 3.58 -4.00
N MET A 141 5.20 2.91 -3.37
CA MET A 141 4.15 3.55 -2.59
C MET A 141 4.74 4.33 -1.40
N HIS A 142 5.67 3.75 -0.65
CA HIS A 142 6.32 4.44 0.47
C HIS A 142 7.13 5.65 0.00
N GLY A 143 7.90 5.50 -1.06
CA GLY A 143 8.63 6.62 -1.67
C GLY A 143 7.70 7.74 -2.12
N TYR A 144 6.56 7.40 -2.70
CA TYR A 144 5.51 8.33 -3.07
C TYR A 144 4.96 9.07 -1.84
N PHE A 145 4.55 8.35 -0.79
CA PHE A 145 4.01 8.96 0.43
C PHE A 145 5.03 9.88 1.12
N LEU A 146 6.28 9.46 1.23
CA LEU A 146 7.36 10.30 1.77
C LEU A 146 7.54 11.59 0.98
N ARG A 147 7.55 11.50 -0.35
CA ARG A 147 7.63 12.68 -1.22
C ARG A 147 6.43 13.60 -1.04
N HIS A 148 5.23 13.04 -0.98
CA HIS A 148 4.01 13.82 -0.73
C HIS A 148 4.04 14.53 0.63
N LEU A 149 4.50 13.85 1.68
CA LEU A 149 4.66 14.46 3.01
C LEU A 149 5.70 15.58 3.02
N SER A 150 6.80 15.44 2.27
CA SER A 150 7.84 16.48 2.17
C SER A 150 7.35 17.77 1.49
N LEU A 151 6.30 17.68 0.68
CA LEU A 151 5.68 18.83 0.03
C LEU A 151 4.65 19.57 0.94
N ARG A 152 4.25 18.93 2.05
CA ARG A 152 3.39 19.56 3.06
C ARG A 152 4.25 20.40 4.00
N THR A 153 4.21 21.71 3.84
CA THR A 153 4.81 22.63 4.82
C THR A 153 3.73 23.24 5.69
N PRO A 154 4.03 23.59 6.96
CA PRO A 154 3.08 24.28 7.85
C PRO A 154 2.52 25.59 7.25
N GLN A 155 3.33 26.25 6.39
CA GLN A 155 2.97 27.49 5.70
C GLN A 155 2.12 27.27 4.43
N LYS A 156 2.03 26.04 3.91
CA LYS A 156 1.26 25.68 2.72
C LYS A 156 0.50 24.37 2.91
N PRO A 157 -0.49 24.31 3.83
CA PRO A 157 -1.30 23.10 3.99
C PRO A 157 -2.14 22.79 2.73
N ALA A 158 -2.35 23.78 1.86
CA ALA A 158 -3.18 23.67 0.66
C ALA A 158 -2.51 23.00 -0.55
N LEU A 159 -1.20 22.65 -0.49
CA LEU A 159 -0.55 21.92 -1.60
C LEU A 159 -1.13 20.51 -1.78
N ALA A 160 -1.75 19.94 -0.76
CA ALA A 160 -2.44 18.65 -0.87
C ALA A 160 -3.72 18.70 -1.75
N SER A 161 -4.25 19.87 -2.00
CA SER A 161 -5.42 20.13 -2.88
C SER A 161 -5.04 20.85 -4.17
N SER A 162 -3.76 21.15 -4.41
CA SER A 162 -3.32 21.81 -5.63
C SER A 162 -3.28 20.82 -6.79
N ALA A 163 -3.62 21.28 -7.98
CA ALA A 163 -3.50 20.49 -9.22
C ALA A 163 -2.10 19.92 -9.41
N ASP A 164 -1.07 20.61 -8.94
CA ASP A 164 0.33 20.18 -9.02
C ASP A 164 0.63 18.96 -8.10
N ALA A 165 0.05 18.92 -6.90
CA ALA A 165 0.19 17.77 -6.01
C ALA A 165 -0.50 16.53 -6.60
N MET A 166 -1.73 16.68 -7.13
CA MET A 166 -2.44 15.60 -7.81
C MET A 166 -1.66 15.11 -9.03
N LYS A 167 -1.08 15.99 -9.82
CA LYS A 167 -0.25 15.62 -10.97
C LYS A 167 0.97 14.75 -10.56
N VAL A 168 1.66 15.11 -9.48
CA VAL A 168 2.78 14.29 -8.96
C VAL A 168 2.30 12.91 -8.52
N VAL A 169 1.09 12.82 -7.93
CA VAL A 169 0.44 11.56 -7.59
C VAL A 169 0.23 10.71 -8.82
N GLU A 170 -0.43 11.28 -9.83
CA GLU A 170 -0.78 10.59 -11.08
C GLU A 170 0.47 10.11 -11.83
N GLU A 171 1.51 10.94 -11.91
CA GLU A 171 2.79 10.58 -12.54
C GLU A 171 3.46 9.39 -11.81
N SER A 172 3.51 9.44 -10.49
CA SER A 172 4.11 8.36 -9.68
C SER A 172 3.31 7.07 -9.80
N LEU A 173 1.98 7.16 -9.73
CA LEU A 173 1.09 6.04 -9.88
C LEU A 173 1.20 5.40 -11.26
N THR A 174 1.26 6.22 -12.31
CA THR A 174 1.46 5.77 -13.69
C THR A 174 2.75 4.96 -13.81
N LEU A 175 3.83 5.39 -13.14
CA LEU A 175 5.11 4.68 -13.15
C LEU A 175 5.00 3.31 -12.46
N VAL A 176 4.34 3.24 -11.30
CA VAL A 176 4.09 1.98 -10.59
C VAL A 176 3.31 1.00 -11.48
N ILE A 177 2.20 1.46 -12.06
CA ILE A 177 1.35 0.64 -12.89
C ILE A 177 2.07 0.15 -14.14
N ARG A 178 2.80 1.01 -14.82
CA ARG A 178 3.63 0.60 -15.96
C ARG A 178 4.69 -0.42 -15.58
N THR A 179 5.25 -0.33 -14.38
CA THR A 179 6.18 -1.34 -13.87
C THR A 179 5.48 -2.68 -13.70
N ILE A 180 4.27 -2.70 -13.16
CA ILE A 180 3.45 -3.91 -13.03
C ILE A 180 3.12 -4.49 -14.41
N VAL A 181 2.60 -3.65 -15.32
CA VAL A 181 2.14 -4.08 -16.65
C VAL A 181 3.29 -4.58 -17.53
N ARG A 182 4.49 -4.02 -17.40
CA ARG A 182 5.68 -4.52 -18.11
C ARG A 182 6.08 -5.93 -17.70
N ASN A 183 5.68 -6.38 -16.52
CA ASN A 183 5.91 -7.73 -16.03
C ASN A 183 4.72 -8.66 -16.31
N ALA A 184 3.70 -8.20 -17.04
CA ALA A 184 2.53 -8.96 -17.42
C ALA A 184 2.70 -9.56 -18.82
N GLU A 185 2.66 -10.88 -18.93
CA GLU A 185 2.70 -11.61 -20.19
C GLU A 185 1.37 -12.35 -20.40
N LYS A 186 0.94 -12.48 -21.67
CA LYS A 186 -0.22 -13.30 -21.97
C LYS A 186 0.12 -14.76 -21.68
N ARG A 187 -0.74 -15.47 -20.94
CA ARG A 187 -0.62 -16.91 -20.77
C ARG A 187 -0.64 -17.57 -22.14
N PRO A 188 0.37 -18.40 -22.51
CA PRO A 188 0.32 -19.14 -23.77
C PRO A 188 -0.93 -20.01 -23.77
N VAL A 189 -1.68 -19.96 -24.87
CA VAL A 189 -2.81 -20.86 -25.09
C VAL A 189 -2.19 -22.26 -25.15
N SER A 190 -2.41 -23.08 -24.14
CA SER A 190 -2.01 -24.48 -24.18
C SER A 190 -2.74 -25.12 -25.36
N LEU A 191 -1.97 -25.55 -26.38
CA LEU A 191 -2.53 -26.38 -27.44
C LEU A 191 -3.20 -27.58 -26.77
N PRO A 192 -4.42 -27.96 -27.17
CA PRO A 192 -5.06 -29.15 -26.65
C PRO A 192 -4.11 -30.33 -26.91
N LEU A 193 -3.82 -31.06 -25.85
CA LEU A 193 -3.12 -32.35 -25.97
C LEU A 193 -4.01 -33.25 -26.83
N HIS A 194 -3.55 -33.56 -28.03
CA HIS A 194 -4.16 -34.57 -28.93
C HIS A 194 -3.92 -35.96 -28.35
#